data_c3ca42d0ccc63b63d853c4c6299a557f
#
_entry.id   c3ca42d0ccc63b63d853c4c6299a557f
#
_cell.length_a   1.000
_cell.length_b   1.000
_cell.length_c   1.000
_cell.angle_alpha   90.00
_cell.angle_beta   90.00
_cell.angle_gamma   90.00
#
_symmetry.space_group_name_H-M   'P 1'
#
loop_
_entity.id
_entity.type
_entity.pdbx_description
1 polymer ?
#
loop_
_entity_poly.entity_id
_entity_poly.type
_entity_poly.pdbx_seq_one_letter_code
_entity_poly.pdbx_strand_id
1 'polypeptide(L)'
;MNLVDVNTMFPTDEKCREMLVRLRWPEGVRCPRCKMDAIELETEKTLYYCKQCDYQFTVTAGTIFNDSHLPLTKWFLATLLLCEAKKGMSACQIQRTLGLGSYKTAWYLCHRIRHAMIESQRPMLDGKVEMDETFIGGKNWWQGKNSLHKGKETVIGIRQRGGELRFFHAKDARSGTLGKYIRENISEDVDILYTDDWNAYKGAAKHIRKDGRHKTIRHKLRIYVKGDTYTNTVESAFSLLKRGIMGSWHRVSAKHLQAYCTEMAFRFNRRDNSDLFMDTLRHMITAPVLTFQKLTA
;
A
#
# COMPACT_ATOMS: atom_id res chain seq x y z
N MET A 1 13.48 -2.12 -14.35
CA MET A 1 12.92 -3.07 -15.34
C MET A 1 11.79 -2.38 -16.06
N ASN A 2 11.74 -2.38 -17.38
CA ASN A 2 10.70 -1.72 -18.18
C ASN A 2 9.73 -2.76 -18.81
N LEU A 3 8.73 -2.30 -19.57
CA LEU A 3 7.71 -3.14 -20.18
C LEU A 3 8.29 -4.17 -21.17
N VAL A 4 9.31 -3.77 -21.93
CA VAL A 4 9.98 -4.65 -22.89
C VAL A 4 10.75 -5.73 -22.16
N ASP A 5 11.47 -5.37 -21.09
CA ASP A 5 12.22 -6.31 -20.27
C ASP A 5 11.30 -7.38 -19.67
N VAL A 6 10.16 -6.97 -19.08
CA VAL A 6 9.20 -7.90 -18.47
C VAL A 6 8.60 -8.83 -19.53
N ASN A 7 8.22 -8.31 -20.70
CA ASN A 7 7.68 -9.15 -21.78
C ASN A 7 8.71 -10.12 -22.35
N THR A 8 9.97 -9.72 -22.42
CA THR A 8 11.08 -10.58 -22.89
C THR A 8 11.44 -11.65 -21.87
N MET A 9 11.48 -11.31 -20.59
CA MET A 9 11.84 -12.25 -19.52
C MET A 9 10.72 -13.23 -19.18
N PHE A 10 9.46 -12.80 -19.32
CA PHE A 10 8.26 -13.54 -18.94
C PHE A 10 7.24 -13.66 -20.09
N PRO A 11 7.61 -14.20 -21.25
CA PRO A 11 6.76 -14.26 -22.43
C PRO A 11 5.60 -15.25 -22.28
N THR A 12 5.71 -16.22 -21.37
CA THR A 12 4.72 -17.28 -21.15
C THR A 12 4.38 -17.44 -19.68
N ASP A 13 3.23 -18.04 -19.41
CA ASP A 13 2.80 -18.37 -18.04
C ASP A 13 3.78 -19.35 -17.34
N GLU A 14 4.45 -20.19 -18.09
CA GLU A 14 5.50 -21.07 -17.58
C GLU A 14 6.67 -20.28 -17.01
N LYS A 15 7.19 -19.30 -17.76
CA LYS A 15 8.28 -18.43 -17.27
C LYS A 15 7.87 -17.61 -16.05
N CYS A 16 6.64 -17.13 -16.02
CA CYS A 16 6.09 -16.48 -14.83
C CYS A 16 6.02 -17.44 -13.64
N ARG A 17 5.57 -18.69 -13.86
CA ARG A 17 5.47 -19.73 -12.83
C ARG A 17 6.83 -20.12 -12.28
N GLU A 18 7.82 -20.35 -13.13
CA GLU A 18 9.21 -20.63 -12.74
C GLU A 18 9.75 -19.53 -11.80
N MET A 19 9.49 -18.26 -12.14
CA MET A 19 9.88 -17.15 -11.30
C MET A 19 9.16 -17.16 -9.95
N LEU A 20 7.85 -17.40 -9.92
CA LEU A 20 7.09 -17.46 -8.67
C LEU A 20 7.57 -18.61 -7.77
N VAL A 21 7.95 -19.75 -8.34
CA VAL A 21 8.53 -20.89 -7.60
C VAL A 21 9.83 -20.46 -6.92
N ARG A 22 10.75 -19.83 -7.66
CA ARG A 22 12.03 -19.33 -7.14
C ARG A 22 11.84 -18.31 -6.01
N LEU A 23 10.86 -17.42 -6.16
CA LEU A 23 10.56 -16.39 -5.14
C LEU A 23 9.91 -16.98 -3.90
N ARG A 24 9.04 -17.99 -4.06
CA ARG A 24 8.29 -18.59 -2.97
C ARG A 24 9.10 -19.60 -2.16
N TRP A 25 9.92 -20.37 -2.84
CA TRP A 25 10.63 -21.51 -2.28
C TRP A 25 12.10 -21.55 -2.73
N PRO A 26 12.93 -20.60 -2.30
CA PRO A 26 14.34 -20.54 -2.70
C PRO A 26 15.15 -21.77 -2.24
N GLU A 27 14.72 -22.42 -1.17
CA GLU A 27 15.40 -23.58 -0.56
C GLU A 27 14.68 -24.93 -0.85
N GLY A 28 13.71 -24.95 -1.77
CA GLY A 28 12.91 -26.13 -2.07
C GLY A 28 11.44 -25.96 -1.71
N VAL A 29 10.59 -26.71 -2.43
CA VAL A 29 9.13 -26.58 -2.36
C VAL A 29 8.60 -27.05 -1.02
N ARG A 30 7.84 -26.19 -0.33
CA ARG A 30 7.19 -26.48 0.96
C ARG A 30 5.67 -26.40 0.86
N CYS A 31 5.01 -27.35 1.50
CA CYS A 31 3.56 -27.42 1.55
C CYS A 31 2.97 -26.17 2.23
N PRO A 32 2.01 -25.46 1.62
CA PRO A 32 1.39 -24.28 2.23
C PRO A 32 0.55 -24.61 3.48
N ARG A 33 0.11 -25.86 3.67
CA ARG A 33 -0.65 -26.30 4.84
C ARG A 33 0.22 -26.68 6.03
N CYS A 34 1.07 -27.70 5.87
CA CYS A 34 1.84 -28.27 6.98
C CYS A 34 3.31 -27.83 7.02
N LYS A 35 3.76 -27.05 6.04
CA LYS A 35 5.14 -26.52 5.90
C LYS A 35 6.24 -27.58 5.68
N MET A 36 5.87 -28.84 5.56
CA MET A 36 6.80 -29.91 5.23
C MET A 36 7.19 -29.87 3.75
N ASP A 37 8.28 -30.56 3.41
CA ASP A 37 8.75 -30.66 2.05
C ASP A 37 7.71 -31.31 1.14
N ALA A 38 7.67 -30.86 -0.11
CA ALA A 38 6.76 -31.38 -1.12
C ALA A 38 7.52 -31.67 -2.41
N ILE A 39 7.01 -32.61 -3.19
CA ILE A 39 7.59 -33.01 -4.47
C ILE A 39 6.73 -32.51 -5.63
N GLU A 40 7.37 -32.23 -6.75
CA GLU A 40 6.67 -31.98 -8.02
C GLU A 40 6.14 -33.31 -8.58
N LEU A 41 4.92 -33.29 -9.11
CA LEU A 41 4.35 -34.46 -9.75
C LEU A 41 4.89 -34.60 -11.17
N GLU A 42 5.43 -35.77 -11.51
CA GLU A 42 5.99 -36.05 -12.83
C GLU A 42 4.95 -35.93 -13.95
N THR A 43 3.68 -36.24 -13.64
CA THR A 43 2.56 -36.19 -14.60
C THR A 43 2.11 -34.77 -14.94
N GLU A 44 2.27 -33.82 -14.00
CA GLU A 44 1.89 -32.44 -14.19
C GLU A 44 2.91 -31.50 -13.54
N LYS A 45 3.86 -30.99 -14.33
CA LYS A 45 4.94 -30.07 -13.90
C LYS A 45 4.51 -28.77 -13.19
N THR A 46 3.23 -28.59 -12.99
CA THR A 46 2.70 -27.40 -12.31
C THR A 46 2.08 -27.72 -10.96
N LEU A 47 2.01 -29.01 -10.62
CA LEU A 47 1.34 -29.53 -9.44
C LEU A 47 2.37 -30.13 -8.48
N TYR A 48 2.25 -29.80 -7.21
CA TYR A 48 3.07 -30.30 -6.12
C TYR A 48 2.23 -31.15 -5.19
N TYR A 49 2.87 -32.17 -4.60
CA TYR A 49 2.22 -33.08 -3.67
C TYR A 49 2.99 -33.16 -2.34
N CYS A 50 2.27 -33.03 -1.24
CA CYS A 50 2.80 -33.21 0.09
C CYS A 50 2.39 -34.57 0.64
N LYS A 51 3.37 -35.49 0.80
CA LYS A 51 3.15 -36.83 1.36
C LYS A 51 2.68 -36.80 2.81
N GLN A 52 3.03 -35.75 3.58
CA GLN A 52 2.72 -35.66 5.00
C GLN A 52 1.24 -35.35 5.28
N CYS A 53 0.58 -34.55 4.46
CA CYS A 53 -0.82 -34.16 4.66
C CYS A 53 -1.72 -34.41 3.46
N ASP A 54 -1.24 -35.19 2.50
CA ASP A 54 -1.97 -35.62 1.30
C ASP A 54 -2.58 -34.46 0.49
N TYR A 55 -1.82 -33.35 0.41
CA TYR A 55 -2.31 -32.14 -0.23
C TYR A 55 -1.61 -31.89 -1.57
N GLN A 56 -2.42 -31.73 -2.63
CA GLN A 56 -1.98 -31.29 -3.93
C GLN A 56 -2.18 -29.79 -4.08
N PHE A 57 -1.21 -29.08 -4.63
CA PHE A 57 -1.24 -27.64 -4.74
C PHE A 57 -0.35 -27.11 -5.87
N THR A 58 -0.66 -25.91 -6.33
CA THR A 58 0.17 -25.16 -7.30
C THR A 58 0.99 -24.09 -6.56
N VAL A 59 1.94 -23.46 -7.27
CA VAL A 59 2.72 -22.33 -6.72
C VAL A 59 1.84 -21.16 -6.29
N THR A 60 0.64 -21.03 -6.87
CA THR A 60 -0.30 -19.94 -6.57
C THR A 60 -1.20 -20.22 -5.36
N ALA A 61 -1.28 -21.47 -4.90
CA ALA A 61 -2.17 -21.86 -3.82
C ALA A 61 -1.90 -21.09 -2.52
N GLY A 62 -2.96 -20.53 -1.91
CA GLY A 62 -2.88 -19.78 -0.68
C GLY A 62 -2.29 -18.37 -0.79
N THR A 63 -2.03 -17.89 -2.00
CA THR A 63 -1.51 -16.53 -2.26
C THR A 63 -2.58 -15.65 -2.90
N ILE A 64 -2.24 -14.38 -3.19
CA ILE A 64 -3.16 -13.51 -3.94
C ILE A 64 -3.47 -14.01 -5.36
N PHE A 65 -2.69 -14.92 -5.91
CA PHE A 65 -2.92 -15.54 -7.23
C PHE A 65 -3.96 -16.67 -7.18
N ASN A 66 -4.33 -17.14 -5.98
CA ASN A 66 -5.21 -18.29 -5.81
C ASN A 66 -6.55 -18.12 -6.54
N ASP A 67 -7.04 -19.17 -7.18
CA ASP A 67 -8.30 -19.20 -7.95
C ASP A 67 -8.41 -18.09 -9.02
N SER A 68 -7.28 -17.74 -9.65
CA SER A 68 -7.27 -16.79 -10.75
C SER A 68 -7.29 -17.51 -12.09
N HIS A 69 -8.28 -17.18 -12.94
CA HIS A 69 -8.33 -17.61 -14.34
C HIS A 69 -7.53 -16.69 -15.27
N LEU A 70 -6.94 -15.60 -14.74
CA LEU A 70 -6.09 -14.73 -15.53
C LEU A 70 -4.72 -15.37 -15.74
N PRO A 71 -4.17 -15.31 -16.96
CA PRO A 71 -2.78 -15.69 -17.24
C PRO A 71 -1.80 -14.95 -16.31
N LEU A 72 -0.76 -15.63 -15.87
CA LEU A 72 0.27 -15.03 -15.01
C LEU A 72 1.00 -13.88 -15.71
N THR A 73 1.15 -13.95 -17.03
CA THR A 73 1.68 -12.86 -17.86
C THR A 73 0.88 -11.56 -17.68
N LYS A 74 -0.46 -11.64 -17.61
CA LYS A 74 -1.32 -10.47 -17.32
C LYS A 74 -1.12 -9.91 -15.90
N TRP A 75 -0.87 -10.79 -14.93
CA TRP A 75 -0.54 -10.39 -13.56
C TRP A 75 0.78 -9.63 -13.49
N PHE A 76 1.82 -10.14 -14.16
CA PHE A 76 3.15 -9.53 -14.17
C PHE A 76 3.09 -8.14 -14.83
N LEU A 77 2.44 -8.03 -16.00
CA LEU A 77 2.25 -6.75 -16.67
C LEU A 77 1.42 -5.77 -15.85
N ALA A 78 0.34 -6.22 -15.18
CA ALA A 78 -0.45 -5.36 -14.30
C ALA A 78 0.40 -4.85 -13.12
N THR A 79 1.23 -5.71 -12.54
CA THR A 79 2.13 -5.36 -11.44
C THR A 79 3.12 -4.30 -11.88
N LEU A 80 3.78 -4.48 -13.01
CA LEU A 80 4.71 -3.48 -13.56
C LEU A 80 4.01 -2.13 -13.77
N LEU A 81 2.86 -2.13 -14.44
CA LEU A 81 2.10 -0.91 -14.73
C LEU A 81 1.68 -0.16 -13.46
N LEU A 82 1.30 -0.88 -12.39
CA LEU A 82 0.97 -0.26 -11.10
C LEU A 82 2.21 0.27 -10.39
N CYS A 83 3.35 -0.41 -10.48
CA CYS A 83 4.63 0.03 -9.88
C CYS A 83 5.16 1.31 -10.55
N GLU A 84 5.16 1.35 -11.87
CA GLU A 84 5.70 2.45 -12.69
C GLU A 84 4.85 3.73 -12.63
N ALA A 85 3.56 3.61 -12.32
CA ALA A 85 2.61 4.72 -12.40
C ALA A 85 2.77 5.70 -11.24
N LYS A 86 3.53 6.78 -11.41
CA LYS A 86 3.79 7.80 -10.37
C LYS A 86 2.55 8.29 -9.61
N LYS A 87 1.41 8.44 -10.30
CA LYS A 87 0.13 8.89 -9.71
C LYS A 87 -0.88 7.76 -9.53
N GLY A 88 -0.48 6.51 -9.76
CA GLY A 88 -1.37 5.37 -9.81
C GLY A 88 -2.05 5.20 -11.17
N MET A 89 -2.64 4.05 -11.39
CA MET A 89 -3.35 3.70 -12.62
C MET A 89 -4.78 3.22 -12.30
N SER A 90 -5.74 3.63 -13.12
CA SER A 90 -7.13 3.20 -12.95
C SER A 90 -7.35 1.77 -13.43
N ALA A 91 -8.32 1.07 -12.85
CA ALA A 91 -8.70 -0.25 -13.30
C ALA A 91 -9.23 -0.24 -14.75
N CYS A 92 -9.88 0.85 -15.19
CA CYS A 92 -10.29 1.02 -16.60
C CYS A 92 -9.08 1.09 -17.54
N GLN A 93 -8.01 1.75 -17.14
CA GLN A 93 -6.78 1.81 -17.94
C GLN A 93 -6.09 0.45 -17.97
N ILE A 94 -5.96 -0.25 -16.84
CA ILE A 94 -5.43 -1.62 -16.77
C ILE A 94 -6.26 -2.56 -17.66
N GLN A 95 -7.61 -2.45 -17.61
CA GLN A 95 -8.49 -3.24 -18.46
C GLN A 95 -8.15 -3.06 -19.94
N ARG A 96 -8.08 -1.80 -20.41
CA ARG A 96 -7.79 -1.48 -21.82
C ARG A 96 -6.39 -1.89 -22.23
N THR A 97 -5.39 -1.55 -21.42
CA THR A 97 -3.97 -1.81 -21.73
C THR A 97 -3.69 -3.31 -21.82
N LEU A 98 -4.29 -4.12 -20.95
CA LEU A 98 -4.06 -5.57 -20.92
C LEU A 98 -5.12 -6.37 -21.69
N GLY A 99 -6.12 -5.75 -22.30
CA GLY A 99 -7.19 -6.44 -23.02
C GLY A 99 -8.00 -7.37 -22.11
N LEU A 100 -8.37 -6.91 -20.88
CA LEU A 100 -9.18 -7.70 -19.98
C LEU A 100 -10.66 -7.60 -20.31
N GLY A 101 -11.37 -8.74 -20.32
CA GLY A 101 -12.76 -8.81 -20.77
C GLY A 101 -13.76 -8.02 -19.93
N SER A 102 -13.45 -7.68 -18.66
CA SER A 102 -14.35 -6.89 -17.83
C SER A 102 -13.63 -5.92 -16.89
N TYR A 103 -14.30 -4.80 -16.59
CA TYR A 103 -13.85 -3.86 -15.56
C TYR A 103 -13.74 -4.53 -14.18
N LYS A 104 -14.68 -5.41 -13.83
CA LYS A 104 -14.71 -6.14 -12.56
C LYS A 104 -13.42 -6.96 -12.39
N THR A 105 -12.98 -7.63 -13.43
CA THR A 105 -11.74 -8.42 -13.44
C THR A 105 -10.52 -7.51 -13.21
N ALA A 106 -10.42 -6.41 -13.95
CA ALA A 106 -9.31 -5.45 -13.79
C ALA A 106 -9.31 -4.80 -12.41
N TRP A 107 -10.46 -4.42 -11.90
CA TRP A 107 -10.62 -3.81 -10.58
C TRP A 107 -10.20 -4.78 -9.46
N TYR A 108 -10.65 -6.02 -9.55
CA TYR A 108 -10.29 -7.06 -8.58
C TYR A 108 -8.79 -7.39 -8.64
N LEU A 109 -8.21 -7.52 -9.83
CA LEU A 109 -6.78 -7.68 -10.04
C LEU A 109 -5.97 -6.57 -9.33
N CYS A 110 -6.33 -5.30 -9.58
CA CYS A 110 -5.67 -4.17 -8.94
C CYS A 110 -5.78 -4.22 -7.41
N HIS A 111 -6.94 -4.61 -6.85
CA HIS A 111 -7.11 -4.71 -5.40
C HIS A 111 -6.34 -5.88 -4.79
N ARG A 112 -6.20 -7.00 -5.49
CA ARG A 112 -5.34 -8.11 -5.04
C ARG A 112 -3.87 -7.67 -5.00
N ILE A 113 -3.39 -6.94 -6.00
CA ILE A 113 -2.02 -6.40 -6.01
C ILE A 113 -1.84 -5.38 -4.87
N ARG A 114 -2.80 -4.47 -4.63
CA ARG A 114 -2.79 -3.54 -3.49
C ARG A 114 -2.75 -4.27 -2.15
N HIS A 115 -3.47 -5.38 -2.04
CA HIS A 115 -3.47 -6.19 -0.83
C HIS A 115 -2.09 -6.77 -0.52
N ALA A 116 -1.33 -7.15 -1.53
CA ALA A 116 0.05 -7.62 -1.37
C ALA A 116 1.02 -6.51 -0.95
N MET A 117 0.68 -5.24 -1.16
CA MET A 117 1.49 -4.09 -0.74
C MET A 117 1.30 -3.73 0.75
N ILE A 118 0.47 -4.48 1.49
CA ILE A 118 0.29 -4.30 2.93
C ILE A 118 1.51 -4.88 3.66
N GLU A 119 2.17 -4.05 4.45
CA GLU A 119 3.26 -4.45 5.34
C GLU A 119 2.73 -4.54 6.76
N SER A 120 2.65 -5.74 7.30
CA SER A 120 2.08 -6.01 8.63
C SER A 120 3.06 -5.73 9.77
N GLN A 121 4.35 -5.87 9.52
CA GLN A 121 5.41 -5.62 10.51
C GLN A 121 6.26 -4.45 10.05
N ARG A 122 6.09 -3.30 10.70
CA ARG A 122 6.87 -2.10 10.44
C ARG A 122 7.55 -1.65 11.72
N PRO A 123 8.85 -1.32 11.69
CA PRO A 123 9.54 -0.76 12.85
C PRO A 123 8.88 0.57 13.24
N MET A 124 8.98 0.96 14.50
CA MET A 124 8.57 2.30 14.93
C MET A 124 9.40 3.36 14.21
N LEU A 125 8.75 4.44 13.79
CA LEU A 125 9.44 5.58 13.17
C LEU A 125 10.21 6.35 14.25
N ASP A 126 11.43 6.75 13.93
CA ASP A 126 12.36 7.43 14.81
C ASP A 126 13.00 8.66 14.14
N GLY A 127 13.90 9.35 14.85
CA GLY A 127 14.56 10.55 14.34
C GLY A 127 13.60 11.73 14.20
N LYS A 128 13.61 12.39 13.03
CA LYS A 128 12.73 13.53 12.72
C LYS A 128 11.49 13.04 11.98
N VAL A 129 10.33 13.09 12.64
CA VAL A 129 9.05 12.62 12.11
C VAL A 129 8.08 13.78 11.89
N GLU A 130 7.43 13.81 10.74
CA GLU A 130 6.34 14.74 10.41
C GLU A 130 5.01 13.99 10.46
N MET A 131 3.99 14.59 11.05
CA MET A 131 2.62 14.08 11.05
C MET A 131 1.64 15.19 10.72
N ASP A 132 0.72 14.91 9.83
CA ASP A 132 -0.32 15.83 9.40
C ASP A 132 -1.55 15.03 8.93
N GLU A 133 -2.69 15.69 8.74
CA GLU A 133 -3.88 15.06 8.19
C GLU A 133 -4.39 15.79 6.96
N THR A 134 -5.13 15.05 6.15
CA THR A 134 -5.81 15.60 4.99
C THR A 134 -7.19 14.99 4.83
N PHE A 135 -8.06 15.73 4.13
CA PHE A 135 -9.44 15.35 3.91
C PHE A 135 -9.67 15.04 2.43
N ILE A 136 -10.21 13.86 2.16
CA ILE A 136 -10.50 13.33 0.83
C ILE A 136 -12.01 13.36 0.61
N GLY A 137 -12.46 13.91 -0.51
CA GLY A 137 -13.87 14.03 -0.87
C GLY A 137 -14.20 15.37 -1.51
N GLY A 138 -15.34 15.44 -2.20
CA GLY A 138 -15.82 16.65 -2.87
C GLY A 138 -16.26 17.75 -1.90
N LYS A 139 -16.44 18.97 -2.43
CA LYS A 139 -17.10 20.05 -1.69
C LYS A 139 -18.60 19.79 -1.68
N ASN A 140 -19.20 19.65 -0.51
CA ASN A 140 -20.64 19.64 -0.33
C ASN A 140 -21.13 21.10 -0.24
N TRP A 141 -21.47 21.70 -1.37
CA TRP A 141 -21.95 23.09 -1.49
C TRP A 141 -23.23 23.36 -0.69
N TRP A 142 -24.04 22.32 -0.45
CA TRP A 142 -25.34 22.39 0.22
C TRP A 142 -25.29 22.41 1.75
N GLN A 143 -24.12 22.23 2.38
CA GLN A 143 -24.02 22.01 3.84
C GLN A 143 -23.49 23.20 4.64
N GLY A 144 -23.51 24.44 4.11
CA GLY A 144 -23.14 25.65 4.85
C GLY A 144 -21.68 25.71 5.32
N LYS A 145 -21.25 26.90 5.79
CA LYS A 145 -19.85 27.19 6.17
C LYS A 145 -19.31 26.36 7.36
N ASN A 146 -20.18 25.82 8.21
CA ASN A 146 -19.79 25.05 9.41
C ASN A 146 -19.51 23.56 9.16
N SER A 147 -19.56 23.09 7.91
CA SER A 147 -19.41 21.68 7.57
C SER A 147 -18.18 21.40 6.71
N LEU A 148 -17.09 22.12 6.89
CA LEU A 148 -15.86 22.04 6.06
C LEU A 148 -15.33 20.60 5.88
N HIS A 149 -15.60 19.69 6.81
CA HIS A 149 -15.12 18.30 6.79
C HIS A 149 -16.24 17.26 6.76
N LYS A 150 -17.51 17.67 6.84
CA LYS A 150 -18.65 16.73 6.87
C LYS A 150 -18.77 16.00 5.51
N GLY A 151 -18.78 14.68 5.54
CA GLY A 151 -18.81 13.83 4.33
C GLY A 151 -17.47 13.68 3.62
N LYS A 152 -16.36 14.07 4.25
CA LYS A 152 -15.01 13.80 3.77
C LYS A 152 -14.35 12.73 4.62
N GLU A 153 -13.54 11.91 3.96
CA GLU A 153 -12.73 10.89 4.61
C GLU A 153 -11.41 11.48 5.10
N THR A 154 -11.03 11.15 6.32
CA THR A 154 -9.78 11.62 6.93
C THR A 154 -8.64 10.67 6.58
N VAL A 155 -7.53 11.22 6.09
CA VAL A 155 -6.28 10.48 5.90
C VAL A 155 -5.19 11.12 6.75
N ILE A 156 -4.61 10.32 7.64
CA ILE A 156 -3.44 10.69 8.43
C ILE A 156 -2.19 10.27 7.68
N GLY A 157 -1.22 11.17 7.56
CA GLY A 157 0.10 10.91 7.03
C GLY A 157 1.16 11.04 8.12
N ILE A 158 2.03 10.04 8.22
CA ILE A 158 3.20 10.07 9.10
C ILE A 158 4.42 9.80 8.25
N ARG A 159 5.43 10.64 8.36
CA ARG A 159 6.66 10.52 7.57
C ARG A 159 7.90 10.76 8.40
N GLN A 160 8.80 9.80 8.40
CA GLN A 160 10.17 9.98 8.84
C GLN A 160 10.94 10.76 7.76
N ARG A 161 11.64 11.84 8.12
CA ARG A 161 12.45 12.60 7.17
C ARG A 161 13.59 11.76 6.63
N GLY A 162 13.71 11.68 5.31
CA GLY A 162 14.64 10.77 4.64
C GLY A 162 14.26 9.29 4.68
N GLY A 163 13.14 8.94 5.32
CA GLY A 163 12.71 7.55 5.54
C GLY A 163 11.29 7.26 5.05
N GLU A 164 10.59 6.43 5.84
CA GLU A 164 9.31 5.84 5.50
C GLU A 164 8.15 6.82 5.59
N LEU A 165 7.22 6.71 4.65
CA LEU A 165 5.89 7.33 4.64
C LEU A 165 4.83 6.29 4.99
N ARG A 166 3.89 6.64 5.86
CA ARG A 166 2.70 5.84 6.20
C ARG A 166 1.44 6.67 6.02
N PHE A 167 0.44 6.09 5.35
CA PHE A 167 -0.90 6.68 5.24
C PHE A 167 -1.94 5.79 5.89
N PHE A 168 -2.85 6.40 6.63
CA PHE A 168 -3.93 5.73 7.32
C PHE A 168 -5.27 6.40 7.03
N HIS A 169 -6.24 5.64 6.58
CA HIS A 169 -7.63 6.08 6.57
C HIS A 169 -8.16 6.02 8.01
N ALA A 170 -8.50 7.15 8.56
CA ALA A 170 -8.94 7.31 9.94
C ALA A 170 -10.40 7.74 10.01
N LYS A 171 -11.08 7.37 11.08
CA LYS A 171 -12.48 7.78 11.31
C LYS A 171 -12.63 9.30 11.51
N ASP A 172 -11.63 9.92 12.09
CA ASP A 172 -11.58 11.36 12.36
C ASP A 172 -10.13 11.79 12.66
N ALA A 173 -9.91 13.10 12.87
CA ALA A 173 -8.63 13.65 13.27
C ALA A 173 -8.69 14.23 14.71
N ARG A 174 -9.44 13.61 15.61
CA ARG A 174 -9.51 14.03 17.02
C ARG A 174 -8.24 13.57 17.77
N SER A 175 -7.97 14.22 18.89
CA SER A 175 -6.77 13.97 19.70
C SER A 175 -6.59 12.49 20.08
N GLY A 176 -7.67 11.78 20.43
CA GLY A 176 -7.60 10.34 20.74
C GLY A 176 -7.22 9.48 19.55
N THR A 177 -7.74 9.79 18.37
CA THR A 177 -7.40 9.09 17.12
C THR A 177 -5.95 9.36 16.72
N LEU A 178 -5.53 10.64 16.71
CA LEU A 178 -4.14 11.02 16.42
C LEU A 178 -3.16 10.37 17.41
N GLY A 179 -3.49 10.40 18.72
CA GLY A 179 -2.68 9.80 19.77
C GLY A 179 -2.52 8.27 19.61
N LYS A 180 -3.56 7.58 19.12
CA LYS A 180 -3.46 6.17 18.77
C LYS A 180 -2.41 5.93 17.68
N TYR A 181 -2.47 6.68 16.59
CA TYR A 181 -1.51 6.52 15.47
C TYR A 181 -0.09 6.91 15.87
N ILE A 182 0.09 7.91 16.75
CA ILE A 182 1.40 8.26 17.32
C ILE A 182 1.96 7.05 18.07
N ARG A 183 1.21 6.49 19.03
CA ARG A 183 1.66 5.33 19.82
C ARG A 183 1.99 4.09 19.00
N GLU A 184 1.22 3.84 17.95
CA GLU A 184 1.37 2.63 17.13
C GLU A 184 2.47 2.74 16.08
N ASN A 185 2.95 3.96 15.78
CA ASN A 185 3.85 4.17 14.64
C ASN A 185 5.12 4.96 14.96
N ILE A 186 5.17 5.71 16.04
CA ILE A 186 6.29 6.61 16.36
C ILE A 186 6.91 6.16 17.68
N SER A 187 8.24 6.04 17.69
CA SER A 187 9.00 5.71 18.91
C SER A 187 8.75 6.76 19.99
N GLU A 188 8.64 6.33 21.25
CA GLU A 188 8.58 7.22 22.41
C GLU A 188 9.86 8.06 22.55
N ASP A 189 10.98 7.54 22.01
CA ASP A 189 12.29 8.19 21.99
C ASP A 189 12.61 8.93 20.70
N VAL A 190 11.59 9.20 19.84
CA VAL A 190 11.74 10.01 18.63
C VAL A 190 12.48 11.31 18.92
N ASP A 191 13.38 11.74 18.05
CA ASP A 191 14.12 13.00 18.24
C ASP A 191 13.19 14.19 18.27
N ILE A 192 12.36 14.34 17.23
CA ILE A 192 11.39 15.43 17.12
C ILE A 192 10.17 14.97 16.32
N LEU A 193 8.98 15.23 16.86
CA LEU A 193 7.71 15.15 16.13
C LEU A 193 7.30 16.55 15.67
N TYR A 194 7.11 16.73 14.38
CA TYR A 194 6.61 17.96 13.76
C TYR A 194 5.14 17.80 13.38
N THR A 195 4.28 18.73 13.80
CA THR A 195 2.86 18.78 13.40
C THR A 195 2.45 20.22 13.08
N ASP A 196 1.22 20.41 12.59
CA ASP A 196 0.61 21.73 12.60
C ASP A 196 0.24 22.21 14.03
N ASP A 197 -0.20 23.47 14.15
CA ASP A 197 -0.60 24.08 15.44
C ASP A 197 -2.07 23.76 15.81
N TRP A 198 -2.60 22.63 15.34
CA TRP A 198 -3.97 22.26 15.70
C TRP A 198 -4.03 21.69 17.14
N ASN A 199 -5.02 22.17 17.92
CA ASN A 199 -5.15 21.79 19.33
C ASN A 199 -5.25 20.27 19.58
N ALA A 200 -5.74 19.50 18.61
CA ALA A 200 -5.82 18.05 18.71
C ALA A 200 -4.44 17.40 18.92
N TYR A 201 -3.37 17.96 18.34
CA TYR A 201 -2.01 17.44 18.50
C TYR A 201 -1.42 17.67 19.89
N LYS A 202 -1.83 18.75 20.59
CA LYS A 202 -1.35 19.02 21.96
C LYS A 202 -1.70 17.87 22.92
N GLY A 203 -2.90 17.29 22.77
CA GLY A 203 -3.32 16.13 23.55
C GLY A 203 -2.73 14.82 23.03
N ALA A 204 -2.61 14.68 21.71
CA ALA A 204 -2.11 13.47 21.06
C ALA A 204 -0.62 13.22 21.31
N ALA A 205 0.20 14.28 21.34
CA ALA A 205 1.66 14.19 21.51
C ALA A 205 2.11 13.90 22.96
N LYS A 206 1.22 13.80 23.93
CA LYS A 206 1.55 13.44 25.32
C LYS A 206 2.27 12.10 25.50
N HIS A 207 2.28 11.25 24.46
CA HIS A 207 2.99 9.98 24.45
C HIS A 207 4.50 10.11 24.16
N ILE A 208 4.93 11.26 23.68
CA ILE A 208 6.34 11.55 23.48
C ILE A 208 6.94 11.90 24.86
N ARG A 209 7.82 11.06 25.37
CA ARG A 209 8.28 11.08 26.78
C ARG A 209 9.09 12.31 27.18
N LYS A 210 9.73 13.00 26.24
CA LYS A 210 10.61 14.14 26.58
C LYS A 210 10.00 15.46 26.15
N ASP A 211 9.96 16.41 27.09
CA ASP A 211 9.58 17.79 26.81
C ASP A 211 10.46 18.40 25.71
N GLY A 212 9.82 19.19 24.84
CA GLY A 212 10.50 19.86 23.71
C GLY A 212 10.68 19.03 22.43
N ARG A 213 10.36 17.74 22.43
CA ARG A 213 10.42 16.91 21.23
C ARG A 213 9.20 17.06 20.30
N HIS A 214 8.13 17.70 20.72
CA HIS A 214 7.01 18.07 19.87
C HIS A 214 7.13 19.54 19.45
N LYS A 215 7.26 19.80 18.15
CA LYS A 215 7.34 21.14 17.57
C LYS A 215 6.17 21.36 16.60
N THR A 216 5.52 22.54 16.74
CA THR A 216 4.36 22.89 15.91
C THR A 216 4.67 24.02 14.95
N ILE A 217 4.05 23.99 13.76
CA ILE A 217 4.10 25.04 12.74
C ILE A 217 2.76 25.76 12.67
N ARG A 218 2.82 27.09 12.57
CA ARG A 218 1.63 27.95 12.46
C ARG A 218 1.32 28.30 11.00
N HIS A 219 0.71 27.40 10.25
CA HIS A 219 0.28 27.67 8.88
C HIS A 219 -0.71 28.84 8.76
N LYS A 220 -1.52 29.10 9.80
CA LYS A 220 -2.45 30.27 9.86
C LYS A 220 -1.75 31.61 9.70
N LEU A 221 -0.48 31.72 10.08
CA LEU A 221 0.34 32.92 9.93
C LEU A 221 1.14 32.95 8.63
N ARG A 222 0.86 32.03 7.67
CA ARG A 222 1.63 31.82 6.43
C ARG A 222 3.11 31.50 6.69
N ILE A 223 3.44 30.99 7.86
CA ILE A 223 4.77 30.49 8.19
C ILE A 223 4.80 29.03 7.83
N TYR A 224 5.45 28.70 6.72
CA TYR A 224 5.59 27.32 6.22
C TYR A 224 6.88 26.65 6.68
N VAL A 225 7.88 27.44 7.08
CA VAL A 225 9.18 26.98 7.56
C VAL A 225 9.68 27.93 8.64
N LYS A 226 10.08 27.39 9.80
CA LYS A 226 10.75 28.13 10.87
C LYS A 226 12.01 27.34 11.27
N GLY A 227 13.15 27.67 10.65
CA GLY A 227 14.37 26.87 10.78
C GLY A 227 14.12 25.42 10.30
N ASP A 228 14.38 24.45 11.15
CA ASP A 228 14.16 23.01 10.87
C ASP A 228 12.69 22.56 11.03
N THR A 229 11.78 23.46 11.45
CA THR A 229 10.39 23.11 11.73
C THR A 229 9.53 23.34 10.49
N TYR A 230 9.09 22.28 9.84
CA TYR A 230 8.19 22.24 8.68
C TYR A 230 7.50 20.88 8.54
N THR A 231 6.37 20.81 7.82
CA THR A 231 5.62 19.60 7.47
C THR A 231 5.54 19.39 5.96
N ASN A 232 6.38 20.10 5.20
CA ASN A 232 6.33 20.14 3.74
C ASN A 232 6.50 18.76 3.09
N THR A 233 7.20 17.83 3.76
CA THR A 233 7.47 16.53 3.15
C THR A 233 6.26 15.62 3.19
N VAL A 234 5.47 15.62 4.27
CA VAL A 234 4.20 14.91 4.34
C VAL A 234 3.13 15.58 3.50
N GLU A 235 3.10 16.93 3.44
CA GLU A 235 2.20 17.68 2.56
C GLU A 235 2.45 17.37 1.07
N SER A 236 3.70 17.26 0.67
CA SER A 236 4.09 16.84 -0.69
C SER A 236 3.55 15.43 -1.01
N ALA A 237 3.62 14.51 -0.05
CA ALA A 237 3.07 13.17 -0.19
C ALA A 237 1.52 13.17 -0.31
N PHE A 238 0.82 14.01 0.46
CA PHE A 238 -0.63 14.23 0.28
C PHE A 238 -0.99 14.80 -1.09
N SER A 239 -0.15 15.68 -1.63
CA SER A 239 -0.34 16.23 -2.97
C SER A 239 -0.29 15.12 -4.04
N LEU A 240 0.58 14.12 -3.88
CA LEU A 240 0.63 12.95 -4.76
C LEU A 240 -0.61 12.09 -4.62
N LEU A 241 -1.05 11.78 -3.40
CA LEU A 241 -2.25 11.02 -3.13
C LEU A 241 -3.50 11.69 -3.75
N LYS A 242 -3.67 12.99 -3.50
CA LYS A 242 -4.79 13.76 -4.08
C LYS A 242 -4.78 13.78 -5.61
N ARG A 243 -3.60 13.93 -6.22
CA ARG A 243 -3.45 13.87 -7.68
C ARG A 243 -3.77 12.47 -8.23
N GLY A 244 -3.44 11.41 -7.50
CA GLY A 244 -3.84 10.05 -7.84
C GLY A 244 -5.35 9.87 -7.81
N ILE A 245 -6.01 10.35 -6.74
CA ILE A 245 -7.47 10.27 -6.59
C ILE A 245 -8.19 11.08 -7.67
N MET A 246 -7.79 12.32 -7.93
CA MET A 246 -8.48 13.19 -8.88
C MET A 246 -8.15 12.86 -10.34
N GLY A 247 -6.90 12.49 -10.64
CA GLY A 247 -6.42 12.36 -12.02
C GLY A 247 -6.37 10.94 -12.56
N SER A 248 -6.32 9.92 -11.69
CA SER A 248 -6.18 8.53 -12.12
C SER A 248 -7.34 7.65 -11.68
N TRP A 249 -7.68 7.64 -10.39
CA TRP A 249 -8.71 6.76 -9.84
C TRP A 249 -10.11 7.38 -9.85
N HIS A 250 -10.20 8.71 -9.92
CA HIS A 250 -11.39 9.56 -9.96
C HIS A 250 -12.36 9.36 -8.79
N ARG A 251 -12.84 8.15 -8.54
CA ARG A 251 -13.79 7.85 -7.48
C ARG A 251 -13.31 6.70 -6.61
N VAL A 252 -12.95 7.01 -5.37
CA VAL A 252 -12.53 6.04 -4.37
C VAL A 252 -13.56 6.06 -3.24
N SER A 253 -14.18 4.92 -2.94
CA SER A 253 -15.09 4.81 -1.80
C SER A 253 -14.31 4.77 -0.49
N ALA A 254 -14.93 5.23 0.60
CA ALA A 254 -14.38 5.16 1.95
C ALA A 254 -13.85 3.76 2.30
N LYS A 255 -14.65 2.72 1.99
CA LYS A 255 -14.33 1.31 2.21
C LYS A 255 -12.96 0.90 1.63
N HIS A 256 -12.61 1.40 0.47
CA HIS A 256 -11.38 1.01 -0.23
C HIS A 256 -10.25 2.03 -0.12
N LEU A 257 -10.49 3.20 0.52
CA LEU A 257 -9.52 4.29 0.57
C LEU A 257 -8.17 3.85 1.15
N GLN A 258 -8.18 3.00 2.19
CA GLN A 258 -6.94 2.47 2.78
C GLN A 258 -6.10 1.69 1.76
N ALA A 259 -6.69 0.91 0.86
CA ALA A 259 -5.95 0.16 -0.15
C ALA A 259 -5.19 1.09 -1.12
N TYR A 260 -5.78 2.22 -1.49
CA TYR A 260 -5.12 3.23 -2.32
C TYR A 260 -4.04 4.01 -1.56
N CYS A 261 -4.28 4.29 -0.29
CA CYS A 261 -3.27 4.87 0.61
C CYS A 261 -2.05 3.94 0.75
N THR A 262 -2.30 2.64 0.91
CA THR A 262 -1.26 1.60 0.99
C THR A 262 -0.45 1.53 -0.30
N GLU A 263 -1.09 1.47 -1.48
CA GLU A 263 -0.40 1.50 -2.77
C GLU A 263 0.48 2.73 -2.92
N MET A 264 -0.05 3.92 -2.58
CA MET A 264 0.70 5.17 -2.70
C MET A 264 1.93 5.18 -1.77
N ALA A 265 1.76 4.78 -0.50
CA ALA A 265 2.86 4.73 0.46
C ALA A 265 3.92 3.69 0.05
N PHE A 266 3.50 2.50 -0.37
CA PHE A 266 4.40 1.43 -0.84
C PHE A 266 5.30 1.88 -1.98
N ARG A 267 4.71 2.49 -3.03
CA ARG A 267 5.46 3.00 -4.18
C ARG A 267 6.33 4.21 -3.83
N PHE A 268 5.82 5.10 -2.96
CA PHE A 268 6.56 6.27 -2.50
C PHE A 268 7.83 5.88 -1.74
N ASN A 269 7.72 4.90 -0.84
CA ASN A 269 8.84 4.42 -0.04
C ASN A 269 9.91 3.69 -0.87
N ARG A 270 9.52 3.18 -2.03
CA ARG A 270 10.38 2.40 -2.94
C ARG A 270 10.69 3.12 -4.26
N ARG A 271 10.44 4.43 -4.35
CA ARG A 271 10.61 5.20 -5.59
C ARG A 271 12.02 5.18 -6.17
N ASP A 272 13.01 4.97 -5.30
CA ASP A 272 14.42 4.92 -5.66
C ASP A 272 14.93 3.46 -5.80
N ASN A 273 14.03 2.46 -5.66
CA ASN A 273 14.34 1.05 -5.81
C ASN A 273 14.25 0.64 -7.30
N SER A 274 15.38 0.40 -7.92
CA SER A 274 15.45 -0.08 -9.33
C SER A 274 14.82 -1.46 -9.55
N ASP A 275 14.62 -2.24 -8.47
CA ASP A 275 14.03 -3.59 -8.49
C ASP A 275 12.59 -3.63 -7.93
N LEU A 276 11.87 -2.51 -7.97
CA LEU A 276 10.52 -2.38 -7.42
C LEU A 276 9.56 -3.45 -7.94
N PHE A 277 9.64 -3.81 -9.20
CA PHE A 277 8.81 -4.85 -9.80
C PHE A 277 9.03 -6.21 -9.12
N MET A 278 10.28 -6.66 -9.00
CA MET A 278 10.61 -7.94 -8.39
C MET A 278 10.32 -7.95 -6.89
N ASP A 279 10.57 -6.82 -6.21
CA ASP A 279 10.21 -6.66 -4.80
C ASP A 279 8.70 -6.79 -4.61
N THR A 280 7.90 -6.18 -5.49
CA THR A 280 6.44 -6.33 -5.46
C THR A 280 6.02 -7.79 -5.72
N LEU A 281 6.64 -8.51 -6.64
CA LEU A 281 6.35 -9.93 -6.85
C LEU A 281 6.64 -10.79 -5.60
N ARG A 282 7.72 -10.50 -4.85
CA ARG A 282 8.01 -11.16 -3.56
C ARG A 282 6.88 -10.92 -2.55
N HIS A 283 6.38 -9.71 -2.45
CA HIS A 283 5.21 -9.40 -1.62
C HIS A 283 3.97 -10.16 -2.09
N MET A 284 3.73 -10.22 -3.41
CA MET A 284 2.55 -10.88 -3.98
C MET A 284 2.51 -12.38 -3.73
N ILE A 285 3.65 -13.07 -3.80
CA ILE A 285 3.70 -14.52 -3.62
C ILE A 285 3.58 -14.95 -2.16
N THR A 286 3.86 -14.05 -1.23
CA THR A 286 3.73 -14.30 0.21
C THR A 286 2.42 -13.77 0.80
N ALA A 287 1.74 -12.85 0.10
CA ALA A 287 0.51 -12.25 0.57
C ALA A 287 -0.66 -13.25 0.59
N PRO A 288 -1.50 -13.23 1.64
CA PRO A 288 -2.63 -14.13 1.78
C PRO A 288 -3.72 -13.87 0.74
N VAL A 289 -4.58 -14.86 0.55
CA VAL A 289 -5.73 -14.78 -0.37
C VAL A 289 -6.64 -13.60 -0.02
N LEU A 290 -6.96 -12.77 -1.00
CA LEU A 290 -8.04 -11.82 -0.96
C LEU A 290 -9.17 -12.32 -1.87
N THR A 291 -10.24 -12.85 -1.29
CA THR A 291 -11.42 -13.28 -2.07
C THR A 291 -12.25 -12.08 -2.51
N PHE A 292 -12.99 -12.21 -3.61
CA PHE A 292 -13.89 -11.16 -4.09
C PHE A 292 -14.98 -10.85 -3.04
N GLN A 293 -15.52 -11.88 -2.38
CA GLN A 293 -16.49 -11.71 -1.31
C GLN A 293 -15.91 -10.86 -0.15
N LYS A 294 -14.71 -11.19 0.34
CA LYS A 294 -14.03 -10.41 1.40
C LYS A 294 -13.77 -8.95 0.99
N LEU A 295 -13.45 -8.71 -0.29
CA LEU A 295 -13.22 -7.36 -0.80
C LEU A 295 -14.52 -6.56 -0.90
N THR A 296 -15.64 -7.20 -1.21
CA THR A 296 -16.94 -6.55 -1.46
C THR A 296 -17.90 -6.59 -0.26
N ALA A 297 -17.70 -7.47 0.73
CA ALA A 297 -18.39 -7.45 2.02
C ALA A 297 -18.03 -6.21 2.83
#